data_03d05dcf2020967082ee73d370815fac
#
_entry.id   03d05dcf2020967082ee73d370815fac
#
_cell.length_a   1.000
_cell.length_b   1.000
_cell.length_c   1.000
_cell.angle_alpha   90.00
_cell.angle_beta   90.00
_cell.angle_gamma   90.00
#
_symmetry.space_group_name_H-M   'P 1'
#
loop_
_entity.id
_entity.type
_entity.pdbx_description
1 polymer ?
#
loop_
_entity_poly.entity_id
_entity_poly.type
_entity_poly.pdbx_seq_one_letter_code
_entity_poly.pdbx_strand_id
1 'polypeptide(L)'
;MAQMGASSVQRTRWSGLDAIVKTSPSAVELAFYQHTAPLLRAAGIHIPELLSAELDQLVIERIPHPVALDEFHSCDIGLAQIAKLHRTDIPSPIPLKRHGWSQEQTDQTLALLSLSERSSELLRQCQVRSHTLFDTEQIISGDTNSGNWGKRTNGDWVLFDWERFGHGNIAIDLAPLIPGMGEISAYSTLAQRYTCFNPDMDASALARHILLSKAWLVTEVVTLLHQRRNPMLNKYVTWYNQTLPDWFERIAGHL
;
A
#
# COMPACT_ATOMS: atom_id res chain seq x y z
N MET A 1 7.05 9.42 -10.09
CA MET A 1 6.91 7.94 -10.18
C MET A 1 6.05 7.61 -11.39
N ALA A 2 6.36 6.53 -12.11
CA ALA A 2 5.48 6.07 -13.17
C ALA A 2 4.18 5.56 -12.53
N GLN A 3 3.06 6.05 -13.03
CA GLN A 3 1.74 5.71 -12.53
C GLN A 3 1.49 4.20 -12.76
N MET A 4 1.31 3.44 -11.70
CA MET A 4 0.97 2.01 -11.79
C MET A 4 -0.55 1.78 -11.85
N GLY A 5 -1.38 2.80 -11.58
CA GLY A 5 -2.83 2.78 -11.65
C GLY A 5 -3.36 2.58 -13.08
N ALA A 6 -4.59 2.08 -13.20
CA ALA A 6 -5.28 1.91 -14.49
C ALA A 6 -5.92 3.21 -14.98
N SER A 7 -6.18 4.16 -14.08
CA SER A 7 -6.84 5.43 -14.37
C SER A 7 -5.89 6.45 -15.00
N SER A 8 -6.39 7.26 -15.93
CA SER A 8 -5.68 8.45 -16.39
C SER A 8 -5.88 9.57 -15.36
N VAL A 9 -4.80 10.25 -14.99
CA VAL A 9 -4.81 11.31 -13.97
C VAL A 9 -4.35 12.63 -14.58
N GLN A 10 -5.16 13.67 -14.44
CA GLN A 10 -4.87 15.01 -14.97
C GLN A 10 -5.09 16.07 -13.90
N ARG A 11 -4.21 17.09 -13.90
CA ARG A 11 -4.41 18.31 -13.09
C ARG A 11 -5.35 19.26 -13.82
N THR A 12 -6.27 19.85 -13.07
CA THR A 12 -7.23 20.82 -13.59
C THR A 12 -7.60 21.87 -12.55
N ARG A 13 -8.45 22.81 -12.94
CA ARG A 13 -9.20 23.68 -12.02
C ARG A 13 -10.68 23.33 -12.08
N TRP A 14 -11.28 23.10 -10.94
CA TRP A 14 -12.70 22.79 -10.80
C TRP A 14 -13.36 23.84 -9.91
N SER A 15 -14.30 24.61 -10.47
CA SER A 15 -14.97 25.72 -9.74
C SER A 15 -13.99 26.67 -9.01
N GLY A 16 -12.84 26.95 -9.65
CA GLY A 16 -11.79 27.82 -9.08
C GLY A 16 -10.79 27.14 -8.14
N LEU A 17 -10.99 25.89 -7.76
CA LEU A 17 -10.10 25.09 -6.92
C LEU A 17 -9.12 24.26 -7.77
N ASP A 18 -7.90 24.08 -7.27
CA ASP A 18 -6.96 23.11 -7.86
C ASP A 18 -7.46 21.69 -7.62
N ALA A 19 -7.59 20.92 -8.68
CA ALA A 19 -8.20 19.60 -8.66
C ALA A 19 -7.38 18.55 -9.43
N ILE A 20 -7.65 17.30 -9.11
CA ILE A 20 -7.23 16.12 -9.88
C ILE A 20 -8.47 15.48 -10.49
N VAL A 21 -8.43 15.24 -11.77
CA VAL A 21 -9.41 14.41 -12.49
C VAL A 21 -8.81 13.05 -12.73
N LYS A 22 -9.49 12.01 -12.28
CA LYS A 22 -9.23 10.60 -12.62
C LYS A 22 -10.30 10.14 -13.60
N THR A 23 -9.88 9.65 -14.78
CA THR A 23 -10.80 9.05 -15.77
C THR A 23 -10.77 7.54 -15.61
N SER A 24 -11.93 6.90 -15.68
CA SER A 24 -12.13 5.47 -15.45
C SER A 24 -11.62 5.02 -14.07
N PRO A 25 -12.08 5.65 -12.96
CA PRO A 25 -11.74 5.19 -11.62
C PRO A 25 -12.23 3.76 -11.41
N SER A 26 -11.56 3.00 -10.54
CA SER A 26 -12.07 1.70 -10.16
C SER A 26 -13.41 1.82 -9.41
N ALA A 27 -14.25 0.78 -9.47
CA ALA A 27 -15.51 0.76 -8.70
C ALA A 27 -15.26 0.91 -7.20
N VAL A 28 -14.13 0.37 -6.71
CA VAL A 28 -13.69 0.51 -5.31
C VAL A 28 -13.41 1.98 -4.99
N GLU A 29 -12.60 2.67 -5.80
CA GLU A 29 -12.23 4.06 -5.54
C GLU A 29 -13.43 5.01 -5.65
N LEU A 30 -14.28 4.81 -6.66
CA LEU A 30 -15.49 5.62 -6.82
C LEU A 30 -16.42 5.48 -5.60
N ALA A 31 -16.73 4.25 -5.20
CA ALA A 31 -17.58 3.99 -4.03
C ALA A 31 -16.92 4.47 -2.73
N PHE A 32 -15.60 4.34 -2.61
CA PHE A 32 -14.86 4.87 -1.47
C PHE A 32 -15.09 6.38 -1.30
N TYR A 33 -14.88 7.17 -2.34
CA TYR A 33 -15.05 8.63 -2.24
C TYR A 33 -16.50 9.04 -2.01
N GLN A 34 -17.46 8.33 -2.60
CA GLN A 34 -18.89 8.65 -2.45
C GLN A 34 -19.44 8.28 -1.06
N HIS A 35 -18.98 7.18 -0.45
CA HIS A 35 -19.64 6.62 0.74
C HIS A 35 -18.74 6.52 1.97
N THR A 36 -17.46 6.15 1.80
CA THR A 36 -16.55 5.87 2.92
C THR A 36 -15.73 7.09 3.33
N ALA A 37 -15.20 7.85 2.37
CA ALA A 37 -14.36 9.00 2.65
C ALA A 37 -15.01 10.05 3.57
N PRO A 38 -16.34 10.36 3.47
CA PRO A 38 -16.99 11.24 4.43
C PRO A 38 -16.93 10.73 5.88
N LEU A 39 -17.11 9.42 6.08
CA LEU A 39 -17.07 8.79 7.41
C LEU A 39 -15.67 8.83 7.99
N LEU A 40 -14.67 8.49 7.20
CA LEU A 40 -13.26 8.53 7.61
C LEU A 40 -12.78 9.96 7.92
N ARG A 41 -13.23 10.95 7.14
CA ARG A 41 -12.94 12.36 7.45
C ARG A 41 -13.59 12.79 8.77
N ALA A 42 -14.83 12.39 9.04
CA ALA A 42 -15.48 12.64 10.31
C ALA A 42 -14.75 11.98 11.49
N ALA A 43 -14.11 10.83 11.26
CA ALA A 43 -13.21 10.18 12.21
C ALA A 43 -11.83 10.87 12.31
N GLY A 44 -11.57 11.93 11.54
CA GLY A 44 -10.33 12.71 11.57
C GLY A 44 -9.18 12.06 10.79
N ILE A 45 -9.48 11.29 9.74
CA ILE A 45 -8.51 10.82 8.76
C ILE A 45 -8.52 11.79 7.59
N HIS A 46 -7.35 12.28 7.21
CA HIS A 46 -7.24 13.26 6.14
C HIS A 46 -7.21 12.59 4.78
N ILE A 47 -8.25 12.84 4.00
CA ILE A 47 -8.49 12.30 2.66
C ILE A 47 -8.82 13.49 1.75
N PRO A 48 -8.43 13.49 0.45
CA PRO A 48 -8.84 14.54 -0.49
C PRO A 48 -10.36 14.72 -0.49
N GLU A 49 -10.82 15.95 -0.64
CA GLU A 49 -12.24 16.21 -0.79
C GLU A 49 -12.74 15.72 -2.16
N LEU A 50 -13.95 15.18 -2.16
CA LEU A 50 -14.68 14.85 -3.37
C LEU A 50 -15.32 16.12 -3.92
N LEU A 51 -14.96 16.52 -5.13
CA LEU A 51 -15.52 17.69 -5.81
C LEU A 51 -16.61 17.29 -6.80
N SER A 52 -16.44 16.15 -7.49
CA SER A 52 -17.47 15.56 -8.37
C SER A 52 -17.20 14.07 -8.55
N ALA A 53 -18.25 13.29 -8.76
CA ALA A 53 -18.16 11.88 -9.08
C ALA A 53 -19.23 11.49 -10.09
N GLU A 54 -18.78 10.94 -11.22
CA GLU A 54 -19.59 10.33 -12.27
C GLU A 54 -19.08 8.91 -12.52
N LEU A 55 -19.80 8.10 -13.30
CA LEU A 55 -19.42 6.69 -13.52
C LEU A 55 -18.01 6.50 -14.07
N ASP A 56 -17.57 7.40 -14.94
CA ASP A 56 -16.30 7.34 -15.64
C ASP A 56 -15.30 8.42 -15.20
N GLN A 57 -15.68 9.26 -14.25
CA GLN A 57 -14.85 10.40 -13.81
C GLN A 57 -14.97 10.67 -12.32
N LEU A 58 -13.82 10.85 -11.69
CA LEU A 58 -13.69 11.28 -10.31
C LEU A 58 -12.89 12.57 -10.25
N VAL A 59 -13.45 13.63 -9.64
CA VAL A 59 -12.77 14.90 -9.42
C VAL A 59 -12.56 15.10 -7.93
N ILE A 60 -11.31 15.21 -7.52
CA ILE A 60 -10.92 15.33 -6.11
C ILE A 60 -9.99 16.52 -5.89
N GLU A 61 -9.92 16.97 -4.64
CA GLU A 61 -8.95 17.97 -4.19
C GLU A 61 -7.53 17.59 -4.62
N ARG A 62 -6.78 18.57 -5.17
CA ARG A 62 -5.34 18.41 -5.42
C ARG A 62 -4.57 18.71 -4.14
N ILE A 63 -3.78 17.74 -3.67
CA ILE A 63 -2.87 17.94 -2.54
C ILE A 63 -1.56 18.53 -3.07
N PRO A 64 -1.15 19.74 -2.61
CA PRO A 64 -0.12 20.52 -3.30
C PRO A 64 1.32 20.02 -3.10
N HIS A 65 1.64 19.48 -1.93
CA HIS A 65 3.01 19.16 -1.54
C HIS A 65 3.20 17.65 -1.37
N PRO A 66 4.24 17.03 -1.94
CA PRO A 66 4.54 15.62 -1.71
C PRO A 66 5.07 15.40 -0.28
N VAL A 67 4.93 14.16 0.21
CA VAL A 67 5.62 13.66 1.40
C VAL A 67 6.75 12.72 0.93
N ALA A 68 7.95 12.93 1.43
CA ALA A 68 9.07 12.06 1.14
C ALA A 68 9.08 10.84 2.09
N LEU A 69 9.65 9.71 1.63
CA LEU A 69 9.67 8.48 2.43
C LEU A 69 10.46 8.65 3.75
N ASP A 70 11.54 9.43 3.75
CA ASP A 70 12.35 9.73 4.92
C ASP A 70 11.58 10.51 6.00
N GLU A 71 10.55 11.27 5.61
CA GLU A 71 9.68 11.94 6.57
C GLU A 71 8.90 10.95 7.46
N PHE A 72 8.58 9.75 6.96
CA PHE A 72 7.99 8.68 7.79
C PHE A 72 8.95 8.14 8.85
N HIS A 73 10.27 8.33 8.67
CA HIS A 73 11.27 7.95 9.67
C HIS A 73 11.46 9.03 10.74
N SER A 74 11.21 10.28 10.40
CA SER A 74 11.44 11.42 11.28
C SER A 74 10.21 11.84 12.09
N CYS A 75 8.99 11.44 11.69
CA CYS A 75 7.77 11.75 12.42
C CYS A 75 6.73 10.63 12.31
N ASP A 76 5.76 10.64 13.23
CA ASP A 76 4.72 9.60 13.33
C ASP A 76 3.35 10.04 12.79
N ILE A 77 3.27 11.18 12.09
CA ILE A 77 1.98 11.72 11.61
C ILE A 77 1.28 10.72 10.68
N GLY A 78 2.01 10.16 9.71
CA GLY A 78 1.46 9.16 8.80
C GLY A 78 1.06 7.88 9.52
N LEU A 79 1.90 7.38 10.44
CA LEU A 79 1.58 6.18 11.23
C LEU A 79 0.35 6.37 12.11
N ALA A 80 0.20 7.55 12.74
CA ALA A 80 -0.99 7.86 13.54
C ALA A 80 -2.27 7.84 12.70
N GLN A 81 -2.22 8.36 11.46
CA GLN A 81 -3.37 8.33 10.55
C GLN A 81 -3.69 6.91 10.07
N ILE A 82 -2.68 6.11 9.70
CA ILE A 82 -2.85 4.70 9.33
C ILE A 82 -3.42 3.91 10.51
N ALA A 83 -2.90 4.10 11.72
CA ALA A 83 -3.42 3.43 12.91
C ALA A 83 -4.87 3.85 13.24
N LYS A 84 -5.23 5.10 12.99
CA LYS A 84 -6.61 5.57 13.12
C LYS A 84 -7.52 4.91 12.08
N LEU A 85 -7.10 4.81 10.82
CA LEU A 85 -7.82 4.06 9.78
C LEU A 85 -8.10 2.63 10.22
N HIS A 86 -7.08 1.92 10.67
CA HIS A 86 -7.18 0.51 11.06
C HIS A 86 -8.07 0.25 12.29
N ARG A 87 -8.37 1.28 13.09
CA ARG A 87 -9.28 1.19 14.25
C ARG A 87 -10.67 1.76 13.99
N THR A 88 -10.88 2.33 12.81
CA THR A 88 -12.18 2.90 12.47
C THR A 88 -13.08 1.79 11.95
N ASP A 89 -14.19 1.57 12.64
CA ASP A 89 -15.24 0.68 12.17
C ASP A 89 -16.03 1.37 11.05
N ILE A 90 -16.13 0.70 9.90
CA ILE A 90 -16.80 1.22 8.72
C ILE A 90 -17.99 0.33 8.42
N PRO A 91 -19.22 0.79 8.69
CA PRO A 91 -20.40 0.08 8.26
C PRO A 91 -20.44 0.07 6.73
N SER A 92 -20.38 -1.12 6.14
CA SER A 92 -20.28 -1.23 4.69
C SER A 92 -21.31 -2.14 4.07
N PRO A 93 -21.87 -1.71 2.92
CA PRO A 93 -21.81 -2.50 1.71
C PRO A 93 -21.22 -1.71 0.55
N ILE A 94 -19.92 -1.43 0.54
CA ILE A 94 -19.24 -0.90 -0.65
C ILE A 94 -18.38 -1.98 -1.28
N PRO A 95 -18.09 -1.89 -2.59
CA PRO A 95 -17.06 -2.73 -3.21
C PRO A 95 -15.72 -2.55 -2.50
N LEU A 96 -15.13 -3.66 -2.06
CA LEU A 96 -13.82 -3.69 -1.43
C LEU A 96 -12.85 -4.50 -2.28
N LYS A 97 -11.60 -4.08 -2.31
CA LYS A 97 -10.52 -4.86 -2.94
C LYS A 97 -10.29 -6.13 -2.14
N ARG A 98 -10.29 -7.26 -2.81
CA ARG A 98 -9.78 -8.51 -2.23
C ARG A 98 -8.30 -8.61 -2.53
N HIS A 99 -7.50 -8.59 -1.46
CA HIS A 99 -6.08 -8.88 -1.53
C HIS A 99 -5.84 -10.38 -1.44
N GLY A 100 -4.76 -10.86 -2.03
CA GLY A 100 -4.42 -12.27 -1.99
C GLY A 100 -3.04 -12.55 -2.59
N TRP A 101 -2.52 -13.73 -2.31
CA TRP A 101 -1.27 -14.20 -2.87
C TRP A 101 -1.39 -15.68 -3.24
N SER A 102 -1.55 -15.97 -4.51
CA SER A 102 -1.66 -17.33 -5.01
C SER A 102 -0.28 -17.93 -5.37
N GLN A 103 -0.23 -19.27 -5.42
CA GLN A 103 0.93 -19.99 -5.93
C GLN A 103 1.21 -19.61 -7.40
N GLU A 104 0.16 -19.46 -8.21
CA GLU A 104 0.29 -19.04 -9.62
C GLU A 104 1.01 -17.70 -9.76
N GLN A 105 0.65 -16.71 -8.94
CA GLN A 105 1.35 -15.41 -8.92
C GLN A 105 2.83 -15.56 -8.54
N THR A 106 3.14 -16.44 -7.59
CA THR A 106 4.53 -16.76 -7.22
C THR A 106 5.29 -17.37 -8.40
N ASP A 107 4.71 -18.34 -9.07
CA ASP A 107 5.34 -19.02 -10.21
C ASP A 107 5.53 -18.07 -11.39
N GLN A 108 4.55 -17.20 -11.69
CA GLN A 108 4.68 -16.13 -12.69
C GLN A 108 5.82 -15.17 -12.33
N THR A 109 5.93 -14.78 -11.07
CA THR A 109 6.99 -13.89 -10.58
C THR A 109 8.36 -14.56 -10.74
N LEU A 110 8.50 -15.81 -10.32
CA LEU A 110 9.74 -16.59 -10.43
C LEU A 110 10.16 -16.82 -11.88
N ALA A 111 9.21 -16.93 -12.81
CA ALA A 111 9.51 -17.03 -14.24
C ALA A 111 10.09 -15.73 -14.84
N LEU A 112 9.83 -14.59 -14.20
CA LEU A 112 10.33 -13.27 -14.63
C LEU A 112 11.64 -12.88 -13.92
N LEU A 113 11.87 -13.42 -12.71
CA LEU A 113 13.07 -13.16 -11.91
C LEU A 113 14.12 -14.26 -12.16
N SER A 114 15.40 -13.87 -12.10
CA SER A 114 16.55 -14.79 -12.20
C SER A 114 17.11 -15.09 -10.82
N LEU A 115 16.33 -15.75 -9.97
CA LEU A 115 16.69 -16.10 -8.60
C LEU A 115 17.33 -17.51 -8.53
N SER A 116 18.19 -17.73 -7.52
CA SER A 116 18.66 -19.07 -7.19
C SER A 116 17.51 -19.97 -6.73
N GLU A 117 17.71 -21.30 -6.78
CA GLU A 117 16.74 -22.27 -6.28
C GLU A 117 16.38 -21.98 -4.81
N ARG A 118 17.41 -21.68 -3.97
CA ARG A 118 17.22 -21.33 -2.56
C ARG A 118 16.36 -20.07 -2.37
N SER A 119 16.63 -18.98 -3.10
CA SER A 119 15.83 -17.76 -3.02
C SER A 119 14.39 -17.98 -3.52
N SER A 120 14.23 -18.78 -4.56
CA SER A 120 12.93 -19.17 -5.09
C SER A 120 12.11 -19.96 -4.08
N GLU A 121 12.75 -20.89 -3.38
CA GLU A 121 12.13 -21.68 -2.32
C GLU A 121 11.71 -20.79 -1.13
N LEU A 122 12.54 -19.84 -0.73
CA LEU A 122 12.20 -18.88 0.34
C LEU A 122 11.00 -18.00 -0.04
N LEU A 123 10.88 -17.57 -1.30
CA LEU A 123 9.68 -16.85 -1.75
C LEU A 123 8.43 -17.73 -1.68
N ARG A 124 8.50 -19.01 -2.06
CA ARG A 124 7.40 -19.97 -1.89
C ARG A 124 7.02 -20.18 -0.43
N GLN A 125 8.01 -20.28 0.46
CA GLN A 125 7.76 -20.38 1.90
C GLN A 125 7.06 -19.14 2.45
N CYS A 126 7.43 -17.93 2.01
CA CYS A 126 6.71 -16.71 2.34
C CYS A 126 5.25 -16.80 1.87
N GLN A 127 5.00 -17.25 0.64
CA GLN A 127 3.66 -17.41 0.09
C GLN A 127 2.81 -18.38 0.93
N VAL A 128 3.33 -19.55 1.27
CA VAL A 128 2.61 -20.54 2.09
C VAL A 128 2.23 -19.97 3.46
N ARG A 129 3.08 -19.12 4.06
CA ARG A 129 2.84 -18.50 5.37
C ARG A 129 1.98 -17.23 5.32
N SER A 130 1.69 -16.71 4.14
CA SER A 130 1.02 -15.42 3.95
C SER A 130 -0.49 -15.46 4.18
N HIS A 131 -1.11 -16.62 4.41
CA HIS A 131 -2.56 -16.72 4.59
C HIS A 131 -3.10 -15.77 5.67
N THR A 132 -2.34 -15.56 6.76
CA THR A 132 -2.69 -14.63 7.84
C THR A 132 -2.75 -13.15 7.42
N LEU A 133 -2.22 -12.80 6.24
CA LEU A 133 -2.31 -11.45 5.69
C LEU A 133 -3.68 -11.16 5.04
N PHE A 134 -4.40 -12.20 4.63
CA PHE A 134 -5.59 -12.07 3.80
C PHE A 134 -6.86 -12.63 4.44
N ASP A 135 -6.68 -13.49 5.45
CA ASP A 135 -7.80 -14.08 6.21
C ASP A 135 -8.16 -13.17 7.41
N THR A 136 -8.66 -11.97 7.09
CA THR A 136 -9.01 -10.96 8.08
C THR A 136 -10.04 -9.98 7.50
N GLU A 137 -10.95 -9.51 8.37
CA GLU A 137 -11.95 -8.48 8.06
C GLU A 137 -11.46 -7.04 8.36
N GLN A 138 -10.18 -6.88 8.67
CA GLN A 138 -9.63 -5.57 9.00
C GLN A 138 -9.54 -4.69 7.75
N ILE A 139 -9.97 -3.43 7.88
CA ILE A 139 -9.93 -2.45 6.81
C ILE A 139 -8.52 -1.87 6.67
N ILE A 140 -8.05 -1.80 5.43
CA ILE A 140 -6.77 -1.21 5.04
C ILE A 140 -6.91 -0.30 3.83
N SER A 141 -5.99 0.65 3.67
CA SER A 141 -5.83 1.44 2.44
C SER A 141 -5.41 0.55 1.26
N GLY A 142 -4.53 -0.42 1.51
CA GLY A 142 -3.95 -1.33 0.54
C GLY A 142 -2.81 -0.74 -0.29
N ASP A 143 -2.52 0.56 -0.16
CA ASP A 143 -1.39 1.20 -0.84
C ASP A 143 -0.96 2.52 -0.18
N THR A 144 -0.16 2.43 0.85
CA THR A 144 0.38 3.56 1.62
C THR A 144 1.78 4.00 1.20
N ASN A 145 2.24 3.61 0.00
CA ASN A 145 3.56 4.04 -0.46
C ASN A 145 3.69 5.58 -0.44
N SER A 146 4.92 6.10 -0.31
CA SER A 146 5.16 7.55 -0.17
C SER A 146 4.62 8.38 -1.33
N GLY A 147 4.41 7.79 -2.51
CA GLY A 147 3.81 8.46 -3.66
C GLY A 147 2.32 8.77 -3.49
N ASN A 148 1.65 8.11 -2.54
CA ASN A 148 0.23 8.29 -2.22
C ASN A 148 0.00 9.21 -1.02
N TRP A 149 1.04 9.91 -0.55
CA TRP A 149 0.95 10.89 0.51
C TRP A 149 1.27 12.29 0.02
N GLY A 150 0.53 13.26 0.53
CA GLY A 150 0.81 14.67 0.32
C GLY A 150 0.49 15.50 1.54
N LYS A 151 0.86 16.78 1.49
CA LYS A 151 0.56 17.75 2.54
C LYS A 151 -0.26 18.90 1.97
N ARG A 152 -1.27 19.30 2.73
CA ARG A 152 -1.95 20.58 2.52
C ARG A 152 -1.05 21.74 2.95
N THR A 153 -1.42 22.96 2.57
CA THR A 153 -0.69 24.19 2.93
C THR A 153 -0.64 24.42 4.45
N ASN A 154 -1.63 23.92 5.18
CA ASN A 154 -1.69 23.99 6.63
C ASN A 154 -0.83 22.90 7.34
N GLY A 155 -0.15 22.04 6.58
CA GLY A 155 0.70 20.97 7.09
C GLY A 155 0.02 19.62 7.30
N ASP A 156 -1.29 19.50 7.08
CA ASP A 156 -2.00 18.22 7.20
C ASP A 156 -1.50 17.20 6.18
N TRP A 157 -1.12 16.03 6.66
CA TRP A 157 -0.79 14.90 5.79
C TRP A 157 -2.07 14.24 5.29
N VAL A 158 -2.14 13.97 4.00
CA VAL A 158 -3.32 13.44 3.30
C VAL A 158 -2.92 12.19 2.54
N LEU A 159 -3.64 11.09 2.78
CA LEU A 159 -3.52 9.86 2.00
C LEU A 159 -4.53 9.89 0.85
N PHE A 160 -4.06 9.58 -0.36
CA PHE A 160 -4.87 9.50 -1.56
C PHE A 160 -4.59 8.20 -2.32
N ASP A 161 -5.31 7.98 -3.46
CA ASP A 161 -5.24 6.75 -4.28
C ASP A 161 -5.80 5.50 -3.57
N TRP A 162 -7.12 5.51 -3.41
CA TRP A 162 -7.87 4.50 -2.66
C TRP A 162 -8.38 3.32 -3.53
N GLU A 163 -7.79 3.12 -4.72
CA GLU A 163 -8.21 2.04 -5.62
C GLU A 163 -8.03 0.63 -5.03
N ARG A 164 -7.20 0.51 -3.99
CA ARG A 164 -6.88 -0.74 -3.31
C ARG A 164 -7.54 -0.89 -1.94
N PHE A 165 -8.43 0.03 -1.58
CA PHE A 165 -9.15 -0.01 -0.30
C PHE A 165 -9.91 -1.33 -0.13
N GLY A 166 -9.69 -2.01 0.98
CA GLY A 166 -10.26 -3.34 1.17
C GLY A 166 -9.95 -3.97 2.52
N HIS A 167 -10.19 -5.30 2.60
CA HIS A 167 -9.82 -6.10 3.75
C HIS A 167 -8.40 -6.66 3.60
N GLY A 168 -7.65 -6.68 4.71
CA GLY A 168 -6.31 -7.24 4.77
C GLY A 168 -5.65 -6.99 6.12
N ASN A 169 -4.52 -7.65 6.35
CA ASN A 169 -3.72 -7.39 7.54
C ASN A 169 -3.10 -5.99 7.45
N ILE A 170 -3.09 -5.26 8.54
CA ILE A 170 -2.49 -3.92 8.64
C ILE A 170 -1.04 -3.86 8.18
N ALA A 171 -0.34 -4.97 8.24
CA ALA A 171 1.03 -5.09 7.76
C ALA A 171 1.17 -4.79 6.25
N ILE A 172 0.09 -4.94 5.48
CA ILE A 172 0.05 -4.58 4.05
C ILE A 172 0.25 -3.06 3.89
N ASP A 173 -0.37 -2.26 4.76
CA ASP A 173 -0.20 -0.81 4.77
C ASP A 173 1.15 -0.35 5.37
N LEU A 174 1.78 -1.17 6.21
CA LEU A 174 3.05 -0.82 6.83
C LEU A 174 4.27 -1.19 5.97
N ALA A 175 4.19 -2.27 5.20
CA ALA A 175 5.32 -2.76 4.39
C ALA A 175 5.85 -1.74 3.38
N PRO A 176 5.04 -0.93 2.67
CA PRO A 176 5.55 0.10 1.75
C PRO A 176 6.37 1.19 2.41
N LEU A 177 6.21 1.41 3.73
CA LEU A 177 6.93 2.44 4.48
C LEU A 177 8.38 2.06 4.79
N ILE A 178 8.77 0.81 4.60
CA ILE A 178 10.16 0.36 4.72
C ILE A 178 10.88 0.60 3.38
N PRO A 179 11.98 1.40 3.34
CA PRO A 179 12.74 1.63 2.13
C PRO A 179 13.35 0.35 1.56
N GLY A 180 13.29 0.19 0.25
CA GLY A 180 13.82 -0.99 -0.43
C GLY A 180 13.25 -2.28 0.13
N MET A 181 14.10 -3.29 0.36
CA MET A 181 13.71 -4.53 1.04
C MET A 181 13.91 -4.45 2.57
N GLY A 182 14.61 -3.45 3.07
CA GLY A 182 14.84 -3.22 4.50
C GLY A 182 15.79 -4.22 5.17
N GLU A 183 16.32 -3.81 6.32
CA GLU A 183 17.03 -4.68 7.26
C GLU A 183 16.04 -5.26 8.29
N ILE A 184 16.37 -6.38 8.92
CA ILE A 184 15.49 -7.04 9.92
C ILE A 184 15.06 -6.07 11.02
N SER A 185 15.98 -5.24 11.51
CA SER A 185 15.69 -4.21 12.52
C SER A 185 14.65 -3.19 12.07
N ALA A 186 14.57 -2.87 10.77
CA ALA A 186 13.60 -1.91 10.26
C ALA A 186 12.14 -2.40 10.45
N TYR A 187 11.90 -3.70 10.30
CA TYR A 187 10.59 -4.30 10.52
C TYR A 187 10.17 -4.21 11.99
N SER A 188 11.08 -4.55 12.90
CA SER A 188 10.85 -4.48 14.35
C SER A 188 10.65 -3.02 14.81
N THR A 189 11.47 -2.10 14.32
CA THR A 189 11.36 -0.66 14.64
C THR A 189 10.04 -0.09 14.17
N LEU A 190 9.61 -0.38 12.93
CA LEU A 190 8.33 0.09 12.40
C LEU A 190 7.14 -0.50 13.19
N ALA A 191 7.19 -1.79 13.51
CA ALA A 191 6.17 -2.44 14.31
C ALA A 191 6.06 -1.81 15.70
N GLN A 192 7.19 -1.57 16.40
CA GLN A 192 7.22 -0.91 17.71
C GLN A 192 6.66 0.51 17.64
N ARG A 193 7.04 1.32 16.64
CA ARG A 193 6.48 2.66 16.45
C ARG A 193 4.96 2.62 16.23
N TYR A 194 4.50 1.68 15.39
CA TYR A 194 3.07 1.54 15.11
C TYR A 194 2.27 1.12 16.36
N THR A 195 2.79 0.21 17.18
CA THR A 195 2.10 -0.25 18.39
C THR A 195 1.96 0.84 19.47
N CYS A 196 2.72 1.94 19.40
CA CYS A 196 2.44 3.12 20.22
C CYS A 196 1.05 3.73 19.96
N PHE A 197 0.50 3.55 18.75
CA PHE A 197 -0.84 4.01 18.36
C PHE A 197 -1.89 2.90 18.42
N ASN A 198 -1.46 1.64 18.54
CA ASN A 198 -2.34 0.46 18.61
C ASN A 198 -1.77 -0.55 19.62
N PRO A 199 -1.87 -0.25 20.93
CA PRO A 199 -1.15 -0.97 22.00
C PRO A 199 -1.60 -2.41 22.22
N ASP A 200 -2.78 -2.80 21.72
CA ASP A 200 -3.29 -4.17 21.85
C ASP A 200 -2.59 -5.16 20.91
N MET A 201 -1.69 -4.69 20.04
CA MET A 201 -0.99 -5.51 19.07
C MET A 201 0.38 -5.96 19.57
N ASP A 202 0.71 -7.23 19.28
CA ASP A 202 2.07 -7.75 19.49
C ASP A 202 3.01 -7.23 18.39
N ALA A 203 3.98 -6.41 18.77
CA ALA A 203 4.97 -5.84 17.87
C ALA A 203 5.81 -6.90 17.15
N SER A 204 6.10 -8.04 17.81
CA SER A 204 6.91 -9.12 17.22
C SER A 204 6.13 -9.87 16.13
N ALA A 205 4.85 -10.15 16.39
CA ALA A 205 3.96 -10.74 15.38
C ALA A 205 3.74 -9.77 14.21
N LEU A 206 3.53 -8.48 14.50
CA LEU A 206 3.37 -7.45 13.48
C LEU A 206 4.63 -7.32 12.60
N ALA A 207 5.83 -7.34 13.18
CA ALA A 207 7.08 -7.28 12.42
C ALA A 207 7.19 -8.45 11.42
N ARG A 208 6.82 -9.68 11.83
CA ARG A 208 6.78 -10.85 10.93
C ARG A 208 5.75 -10.66 9.81
N HIS A 209 4.56 -10.13 10.11
CA HIS A 209 3.55 -9.86 9.08
C HIS A 209 4.00 -8.78 8.11
N ILE A 210 4.70 -7.71 8.57
CA ILE A 210 5.26 -6.67 7.69
C ILE A 210 6.31 -7.28 6.76
N LEU A 211 7.16 -8.19 7.26
CA LEU A 211 8.13 -8.92 6.46
C LEU A 211 7.46 -9.78 5.38
N LEU A 212 6.44 -10.57 5.74
CA LEU A 212 5.64 -11.36 4.78
C LEU A 212 4.94 -10.46 3.75
N SER A 213 4.39 -9.33 4.19
CA SER A 213 3.77 -8.34 3.29
C SER A 213 4.80 -7.75 2.32
N LYS A 214 6.07 -7.58 2.77
CA LYS A 214 7.16 -7.13 1.89
C LYS A 214 7.48 -8.15 0.81
N ALA A 215 7.50 -9.44 1.14
CA ALA A 215 7.66 -10.52 0.16
C ALA A 215 6.47 -10.56 -0.82
N TRP A 216 5.24 -10.42 -0.32
CA TRP A 216 4.05 -10.32 -1.17
C TRP A 216 4.12 -9.15 -2.15
N LEU A 217 4.58 -7.96 -1.72
CA LEU A 217 4.72 -6.79 -2.59
C LEU A 217 5.66 -7.04 -3.78
N VAL A 218 6.69 -7.88 -3.63
CA VAL A 218 7.55 -8.28 -4.76
C VAL A 218 6.71 -8.93 -5.85
N THR A 219 5.91 -9.92 -5.46
CA THR A 219 5.04 -10.66 -6.39
C THR A 219 3.96 -9.75 -6.97
N GLU A 220 3.32 -8.96 -6.14
CA GLU A 220 2.26 -8.02 -6.55
C GLU A 220 2.78 -6.99 -7.58
N VAL A 221 3.95 -6.38 -7.33
CA VAL A 221 4.55 -5.40 -8.25
C VAL A 221 4.97 -6.05 -9.56
N VAL A 222 5.64 -7.20 -9.53
CA VAL A 222 6.13 -7.88 -10.75
C VAL A 222 4.95 -8.33 -11.62
N THR A 223 3.96 -9.00 -11.02
CA THR A 223 2.78 -9.48 -11.78
C THR A 223 1.95 -8.33 -12.32
N LEU A 224 1.72 -7.27 -11.54
CA LEU A 224 0.97 -6.09 -11.97
C LEU A 224 1.64 -5.37 -13.15
N LEU A 225 2.95 -5.13 -13.06
CA LEU A 225 3.71 -4.49 -14.13
C LEU A 225 3.74 -5.35 -15.39
N HIS A 226 3.86 -6.67 -15.25
CA HIS A 226 3.83 -7.60 -16.37
C HIS A 226 2.46 -7.61 -17.06
N GLN A 227 1.36 -7.76 -16.31
CA GLN A 227 0.00 -7.77 -16.84
C GLN A 227 -0.35 -6.47 -17.57
N ARG A 228 0.10 -5.34 -17.06
CA ARG A 228 -0.12 -4.01 -17.64
C ARG A 228 0.89 -3.66 -18.76
N ARG A 229 1.81 -4.55 -19.10
CA ARG A 229 2.91 -4.29 -20.05
C ARG A 229 3.64 -2.98 -19.75
N ASN A 230 3.82 -2.70 -18.46
CA ASN A 230 4.39 -1.44 -18.00
C ASN A 230 5.90 -1.38 -18.30
N PRO A 231 6.43 -0.29 -18.87
CA PRO A 231 7.85 -0.17 -19.23
C PRO A 231 8.79 -0.22 -18.03
N MET A 232 8.28 -0.01 -16.81
CA MET A 232 9.07 -0.11 -15.59
C MET A 232 9.39 -1.55 -15.17
N LEU A 233 8.74 -2.58 -15.76
CA LEU A 233 8.96 -3.98 -15.38
C LEU A 233 10.45 -4.35 -15.36
N ASN A 234 11.19 -4.07 -16.43
CA ASN A 234 12.61 -4.43 -16.52
C ASN A 234 13.45 -3.77 -15.41
N LYS A 235 13.14 -2.53 -15.04
CA LYS A 235 13.82 -1.83 -13.94
C LYS A 235 13.59 -2.54 -12.61
N TYR A 236 12.34 -2.93 -12.31
CA TYR A 236 12.00 -3.65 -11.08
C TYR A 236 12.60 -5.05 -11.04
N VAL A 237 12.51 -5.79 -12.16
CA VAL A 237 13.12 -7.13 -12.29
C VAL A 237 14.63 -7.08 -12.04
N THR A 238 15.33 -6.13 -12.67
CA THR A 238 16.78 -5.95 -12.46
C THR A 238 17.08 -5.67 -10.99
N TRP A 239 16.35 -4.75 -10.38
CA TRP A 239 16.55 -4.38 -8.98
C TRP A 239 16.26 -5.54 -8.02
N TYR A 240 15.17 -6.28 -8.23
CA TYR A 240 14.84 -7.45 -7.43
C TYR A 240 15.88 -8.56 -7.56
N ASN A 241 16.37 -8.85 -8.77
CA ASN A 241 17.43 -9.85 -8.97
C ASN A 241 18.73 -9.50 -8.22
N GLN A 242 19.01 -8.22 -8.05
CA GLN A 242 20.19 -7.75 -7.30
C GLN A 242 19.99 -7.77 -5.77
N THR A 243 18.77 -7.50 -5.30
CA THR A 243 18.53 -7.26 -3.87
C THR A 243 17.91 -8.44 -3.13
N LEU A 244 17.10 -9.26 -3.80
CA LEU A 244 16.38 -10.36 -3.15
C LEU A 244 17.29 -11.47 -2.64
N PRO A 245 18.38 -11.90 -3.31
CA PRO A 245 19.20 -12.99 -2.78
C PRO A 245 19.72 -12.71 -1.37
N ASP A 246 20.34 -11.55 -1.15
CA ASP A 246 20.85 -11.15 0.16
C ASP A 246 19.73 -10.92 1.17
N TRP A 247 18.61 -10.37 0.73
CA TRP A 247 17.46 -10.17 1.61
C TRP A 247 16.88 -11.50 2.09
N PHE A 248 16.69 -12.47 1.22
CA PHE A 248 16.20 -13.82 1.58
C PHE A 248 17.14 -14.53 2.57
N GLU A 249 18.46 -14.42 2.40
CA GLU A 249 19.40 -14.98 3.37
C GLU A 249 19.23 -14.36 4.76
N ARG A 250 19.01 -13.04 4.84
CA ARG A 250 18.78 -12.35 6.12
C ARG A 250 17.48 -12.77 6.79
N ILE A 251 16.40 -12.96 6.02
CA ILE A 251 15.09 -13.28 6.60
C ILE A 251 14.86 -14.75 6.87
N ALA A 252 15.68 -15.67 6.33
CA ALA A 252 15.47 -17.11 6.40
C ALA A 252 15.27 -17.64 7.85
N GLY A 253 15.94 -17.05 8.82
CA GLY A 253 15.77 -17.37 10.25
C GLY A 253 14.57 -16.72 10.94
N HIS A 254 13.81 -15.88 10.23
CA HIS A 254 12.68 -15.12 10.76
C HIS A 254 11.33 -15.51 10.12
N LEU A 255 11.37 -16.42 9.17
CA LEU A 255 10.19 -17.00 8.52
C LEU A 255 9.51 -18.04 9.38
#